data_467a357ff8a780a42eb8b9ba6385b61e
#
_entry.id   467a357ff8a780a42eb8b9ba6385b61e
#
_cell.length_a   1.000
_cell.length_b   1.000
_cell.length_c   1.000
_cell.angle_alpha   90.00
_cell.angle_beta   90.00
_cell.angle_gamma   90.00
#
_symmetry.space_group_name_H-M   'P 1'
#
loop_
_entity.id
_entity.type
_entity.pdbx_description
1 polymer ?
#
loop_
_entity_poly.entity_id
_entity_poly.type
_entity_poly.pdbx_seq_one_letter_code
_entity_poly.pdbx_strand_id
1 'polypeptide(L)'
;MFSGGQIVEQLQRLGITHVVWLPDSTLGPWEEALSTTPGLTLIRVCREGEAWSVAAGLYLGGAKPLVMIQCTGLFDSGDALRNAMFDYGLPLLAVIGYRSYLLPDSIDTAKTFTEPNLKSWGLDYRLIERPDQLGLFTEHFEKCLTAGKPGVILIAEGRM
;
A
#
# COMPACT_ATOMS: atom_id res chain seq x y z
N MET A 1 -3.74 15.04 -6.10
CA MET A 1 -3.55 13.60 -5.91
C MET A 1 -4.65 12.85 -6.65
N PHE A 2 -4.59 11.51 -6.75
CA PHE A 2 -5.59 10.72 -7.49
C PHE A 2 -6.96 10.72 -6.80
N SER A 3 -8.02 10.64 -7.60
CA SER A 3 -9.36 10.36 -7.07
C SER A 3 -9.51 8.89 -6.67
N GLY A 4 -10.44 8.60 -5.77
CA GLY A 4 -10.76 7.22 -5.40
C GLY A 4 -11.14 6.35 -6.61
N GLY A 5 -11.88 6.92 -7.57
CA GLY A 5 -12.25 6.21 -8.80
C GLY A 5 -11.04 5.82 -9.66
N GLN A 6 -10.04 6.69 -9.79
CA GLN A 6 -8.80 6.37 -10.51
C GLN A 6 -8.02 5.23 -9.83
N ILE A 7 -7.97 5.21 -8.51
CA ILE A 7 -7.31 4.13 -7.77
C ILE A 7 -8.07 2.82 -7.92
N VAL A 8 -9.38 2.84 -7.75
CA VAL A 8 -10.23 1.64 -7.93
C VAL A 8 -10.05 1.03 -9.31
N GLU A 9 -9.98 1.87 -10.37
CA GLU A 9 -9.72 1.38 -11.73
C GLU A 9 -8.39 0.61 -11.82
N GLN A 10 -7.31 1.09 -11.18
CA GLN A 10 -6.04 0.37 -11.16
C GLN A 10 -6.15 -0.95 -10.38
N LEU A 11 -6.86 -0.96 -9.24
CA LEU A 11 -7.06 -2.16 -8.45
C LEU A 11 -7.86 -3.24 -9.21
N GLN A 12 -8.89 -2.83 -9.94
CA GLN A 12 -9.69 -3.73 -10.77
C GLN A 12 -8.86 -4.32 -11.93
N ARG A 13 -8.02 -3.51 -12.59
CA ARG A 13 -7.09 -4.00 -13.63
C ARG A 13 -6.14 -5.06 -13.10
N LEU A 14 -5.65 -4.90 -11.88
CA LEU A 14 -4.78 -5.87 -11.20
C LEU A 14 -5.53 -7.10 -10.67
N GLY A 15 -6.87 -7.08 -10.72
CA GLY A 15 -7.73 -8.12 -10.17
C GLY A 15 -7.70 -8.18 -8.64
N ILE A 16 -7.39 -7.08 -7.97
CA ILE A 16 -7.45 -6.99 -6.51
C ILE A 16 -8.90 -7.17 -6.05
N THR A 17 -9.11 -8.07 -5.09
CA THR A 17 -10.44 -8.41 -4.56
C THR A 17 -10.67 -7.85 -3.16
N HIS A 18 -9.61 -7.64 -2.40
CA HIS A 18 -9.67 -7.17 -1.01
C HIS A 18 -8.65 -6.07 -0.77
N VAL A 19 -9.06 -5.01 -0.12
CA VAL A 19 -8.18 -3.98 0.42
C VAL A 19 -8.20 -4.09 1.93
N VAL A 20 -7.06 -4.38 2.54
CA VAL A 20 -6.89 -4.41 4.00
C VAL A 20 -6.27 -3.08 4.42
N TRP A 21 -7.01 -2.29 5.16
CA TRP A 21 -6.72 -0.88 5.37
C TRP A 21 -6.82 -0.43 6.82
N LEU A 22 -5.84 0.35 7.26
CA LEU A 22 -5.98 1.19 8.42
C LEU A 22 -6.32 2.61 7.95
N PRO A 23 -7.51 3.16 8.30
CA PRO A 23 -7.91 4.51 7.92
C PRO A 23 -6.88 5.56 8.34
N ASP A 24 -6.44 6.39 7.39
CA ASP A 24 -5.45 7.44 7.59
C ASP A 24 -5.78 8.70 6.79
N SER A 25 -5.10 9.81 7.08
CA SER A 25 -5.36 11.10 6.44
C SER A 25 -4.87 11.18 4.99
N THR A 26 -3.88 10.38 4.60
CA THR A 26 -3.27 10.41 3.28
C THR A 26 -4.16 9.70 2.25
N LEU A 27 -4.62 8.49 2.58
CA LEU A 27 -5.40 7.64 1.68
C LEU A 27 -6.91 7.75 1.93
N GLY A 28 -7.32 8.38 3.03
CA GLY A 28 -8.73 8.56 3.44
C GLY A 28 -9.67 9.07 2.35
N PRO A 29 -9.27 10.00 1.47
CA PRO A 29 -10.11 10.46 0.37
C PRO A 29 -10.58 9.36 -0.61
N TRP A 30 -10.00 8.16 -0.55
CA TRP A 30 -10.39 7.03 -1.39
C TRP A 30 -11.42 6.10 -0.76
N GLU A 31 -11.71 6.26 0.53
CA GLU A 31 -12.54 5.33 1.33
C GLU A 31 -13.90 5.06 0.71
N GLU A 32 -14.61 6.10 0.29
CA GLU A 32 -15.93 5.96 -0.33
C GLU A 32 -15.86 5.07 -1.57
N ALA A 33 -14.93 5.36 -2.48
CA ALA A 33 -14.77 4.58 -3.71
C ALA A 33 -14.37 3.12 -3.41
N LEU A 34 -13.45 2.90 -2.47
CA LEU A 34 -13.03 1.55 -2.08
C LEU A 34 -14.17 0.74 -1.46
N SER A 35 -15.03 1.38 -0.64
CA SER A 35 -16.10 0.70 0.10
C SER A 35 -17.36 0.44 -0.73
N THR A 36 -17.59 1.22 -1.80
CA THR A 36 -18.82 1.13 -2.61
C THR A 36 -18.62 0.42 -3.95
N THR A 37 -17.38 0.08 -4.31
CA THR A 37 -17.09 -0.57 -5.59
C THR A 37 -17.49 -2.04 -5.59
N PRO A 38 -18.36 -2.47 -6.50
CA PRO A 38 -18.73 -3.89 -6.63
C PRO A 38 -17.51 -4.78 -6.93
N GLY A 39 -17.44 -5.93 -6.25
CA GLY A 39 -16.35 -6.89 -6.41
C GLY A 39 -15.07 -6.55 -5.63
N LEU A 40 -15.02 -5.42 -4.92
CA LEU A 40 -13.95 -5.05 -4.01
C LEU A 40 -14.45 -5.06 -2.56
N THR A 41 -13.75 -5.74 -1.68
CA THR A 41 -14.07 -5.77 -0.25
C THR A 41 -13.06 -4.94 0.52
N LEU A 42 -13.54 -3.90 1.22
CA LEU A 42 -12.72 -3.08 2.11
C LEU A 42 -12.78 -3.63 3.54
N ILE A 43 -11.64 -4.10 4.05
CA ILE A 43 -11.49 -4.60 5.43
C ILE A 43 -10.72 -3.57 6.23
N ARG A 44 -11.35 -3.00 7.25
CA ARG A 44 -10.71 -2.06 8.17
C ARG A 44 -10.12 -2.82 9.35
N VAL A 45 -8.90 -2.49 9.70
CA VAL A 45 -8.17 -3.07 10.85
C VAL A 45 -7.85 -1.98 11.88
N CYS A 46 -7.43 -2.39 13.07
CA CYS A 46 -7.10 -1.48 14.17
C CYS A 46 -5.60 -1.23 14.32
N ARG A 47 -4.76 -2.03 13.66
CA ARG A 47 -3.29 -1.91 13.66
C ARG A 47 -2.70 -2.34 12.32
N GLU A 48 -1.61 -1.70 11.92
CA GLU A 48 -0.97 -1.98 10.64
C GLU A 48 -0.34 -3.39 10.60
N GLY A 49 0.20 -3.86 11.72
CA GLY A 49 0.65 -5.26 11.84
C GLY A 49 -0.47 -6.27 11.59
N GLU A 50 -1.70 -5.98 12.03
CA GLU A 50 -2.88 -6.79 11.74
C GLU A 50 -3.19 -6.84 10.24
N ALA A 51 -3.01 -5.73 9.52
CA ALA A 51 -3.26 -5.68 8.08
C ALA A 51 -2.45 -6.72 7.31
N TRP A 52 -1.19 -6.90 7.66
CA TRP A 52 -0.33 -7.90 7.03
C TRP A 52 -0.77 -9.33 7.31
N SER A 53 -1.18 -9.60 8.54
CA SER A 53 -1.65 -10.93 8.94
C SER A 53 -2.96 -11.30 8.25
N VAL A 54 -3.91 -10.35 8.17
CA VAL A 54 -5.17 -10.52 7.46
C VAL A 54 -4.92 -10.71 5.96
N ALA A 55 -4.06 -9.89 5.35
CA ALA A 55 -3.71 -10.02 3.94
C ALA A 55 -3.05 -11.38 3.63
N ALA A 56 -2.15 -11.85 4.51
CA ALA A 56 -1.54 -13.16 4.36
C ALA A 56 -2.59 -14.29 4.37
N GLY A 57 -3.53 -14.26 5.32
CA GLY A 57 -4.63 -15.23 5.39
C GLY A 57 -5.52 -15.20 4.15
N LEU A 58 -5.88 -14.02 3.66
CA LEU A 58 -6.66 -13.83 2.43
C LEU A 58 -5.93 -14.40 1.21
N TYR A 59 -4.63 -14.11 1.08
CA TYR A 59 -3.82 -14.61 -0.02
C TYR A 59 -3.76 -16.16 -0.01
N LEU A 60 -3.50 -16.76 1.14
CA LEU A 60 -3.49 -18.22 1.30
C LEU A 60 -4.87 -18.85 1.03
N GLY A 61 -5.95 -18.12 1.27
CA GLY A 61 -7.32 -18.48 0.93
C GLY A 61 -7.68 -18.30 -0.55
N GLY A 62 -6.73 -17.85 -1.40
CA GLY A 62 -6.93 -17.66 -2.85
C GLY A 62 -7.48 -16.31 -3.25
N ALA A 63 -7.63 -15.37 -2.32
CA ALA A 63 -7.98 -13.98 -2.64
C ALA A 63 -6.76 -13.20 -3.18
N LYS A 64 -6.99 -12.02 -3.73
CA LYS A 64 -5.94 -11.08 -4.15
C LYS A 64 -6.00 -9.84 -3.26
N PRO A 65 -5.36 -9.85 -2.09
CA PRO A 65 -5.37 -8.74 -1.17
C PRO A 65 -4.35 -7.66 -1.55
N LEU A 66 -4.64 -6.43 -1.14
CA LEU A 66 -3.72 -5.30 -1.12
C LEU A 66 -3.74 -4.67 0.28
N VAL A 67 -2.59 -4.39 0.86
CA VAL A 67 -2.48 -3.64 2.11
C VAL A 67 -2.44 -2.15 1.81
N MET A 68 -3.23 -1.35 2.51
CA MET A 68 -3.19 0.12 2.47
C MET A 68 -2.92 0.68 3.86
N ILE A 69 -1.82 1.40 4.02
CA ILE A 69 -1.38 1.98 5.29
C ILE A 69 -0.66 3.32 5.06
N GLN A 70 -0.49 4.11 6.10
CA GLN A 70 0.37 5.29 6.07
C GLN A 70 1.83 4.91 6.35
N CYS A 71 2.78 5.77 6.01
CA CYS A 71 4.21 5.51 6.23
C CYS A 71 4.57 5.31 7.72
N THR A 72 3.83 5.92 8.65
CA THR A 72 3.99 5.63 10.09
C THR A 72 3.63 4.19 10.42
N GLY A 73 2.62 3.65 9.76
CA GLY A 73 2.20 2.27 9.92
C GLY A 73 3.19 1.25 9.35
N LEU A 74 4.05 1.66 8.41
CA LEU A 74 5.14 0.80 7.96
C LEU A 74 6.08 0.44 9.12
N PHE A 75 6.32 1.38 10.04
CA PHE A 75 7.17 1.12 11.21
C PHE A 75 6.45 0.22 12.24
N ASP A 76 5.15 0.40 12.46
CA ASP A 76 4.35 -0.49 13.34
C ASP A 76 4.19 -1.90 12.73
N SER A 77 4.27 -2.02 11.43
CA SER A 77 4.13 -3.29 10.69
C SER A 77 5.24 -4.30 11.03
N GLY A 78 6.44 -3.83 11.24
CA GLY A 78 7.64 -4.54 11.70
C GLY A 78 7.65 -6.04 11.46
N ASP A 79 7.43 -6.81 12.51
CA ASP A 79 7.50 -8.26 12.49
C ASP A 79 6.41 -8.93 11.65
N ALA A 80 5.19 -8.38 11.63
CA ALA A 80 4.10 -8.95 10.85
C ALA A 80 4.37 -8.89 9.34
N LEU A 81 4.91 -7.74 8.85
CA LEU A 81 5.35 -7.61 7.47
C LEU A 81 6.49 -8.58 7.16
N ARG A 82 7.50 -8.66 8.06
CA ARG A 82 8.64 -9.57 7.90
C ARG A 82 8.18 -11.02 7.77
N ASN A 83 7.29 -11.47 8.65
CA ASN A 83 6.75 -12.83 8.58
C ASN A 83 6.02 -13.08 7.26
N ALA A 84 5.08 -12.19 6.87
CA ALA A 84 4.27 -12.38 5.67
C ALA A 84 5.11 -12.39 4.39
N MET A 85 5.98 -11.40 4.21
CA MET A 85 6.71 -11.22 2.95
C MET A 85 7.99 -12.08 2.86
N PHE A 86 8.66 -12.36 3.98
CA PHE A 86 9.98 -13.02 3.96
C PHE A 86 9.94 -14.43 4.51
N ASP A 87 9.32 -14.69 5.67
CA ASP A 87 9.29 -16.03 6.23
C ASP A 87 8.30 -16.93 5.47
N TYR A 88 7.11 -16.44 5.14
CA TYR A 88 6.15 -17.16 4.30
C TYR A 88 6.37 -16.95 2.80
N GLY A 89 7.18 -15.96 2.41
CA GLY A 89 7.49 -15.68 1.01
C GLY A 89 6.28 -15.25 0.17
N LEU A 90 5.28 -14.59 0.79
CA LEU A 90 4.06 -14.24 0.10
C LEU A 90 4.27 -12.96 -0.76
N PRO A 91 3.86 -12.96 -2.05
CA PRO A 91 4.00 -11.81 -2.94
C PRO A 91 2.89 -10.77 -2.68
N LEU A 92 2.81 -10.28 -1.45
CA LEU A 92 1.83 -9.29 -1.06
C LEU A 92 2.17 -7.92 -1.65
N LEU A 93 1.14 -7.18 -2.03
CA LEU A 93 1.24 -5.82 -2.53
C LEU A 93 0.80 -4.83 -1.46
N ALA A 94 1.43 -3.66 -1.42
CA ALA A 94 1.04 -2.58 -0.50
C ALA A 94 1.08 -1.21 -1.14
N VAL A 95 0.10 -0.37 -0.82
CA VAL A 95 0.11 1.07 -1.06
C VAL A 95 0.36 1.77 0.27
N ILE A 96 1.38 2.60 0.30
CA ILE A 96 1.78 3.34 1.50
C ILE A 96 1.62 4.83 1.23
N GLY A 97 0.76 5.49 2.01
CA GLY A 97 0.63 6.94 2.01
C GLY A 97 1.89 7.59 2.56
N TYR A 98 2.62 8.31 1.72
CA TYR A 98 3.90 8.93 2.09
C TYR A 98 3.65 10.35 2.60
N ARG A 99 3.20 10.42 3.85
CA ARG A 99 2.84 11.67 4.53
C ARG A 99 3.98 12.69 4.49
N SER A 100 3.61 13.94 4.26
CA SER A 100 4.53 15.09 4.24
C SER A 100 5.65 15.04 3.19
N TYR A 101 5.66 14.08 2.29
CA TYR A 101 6.76 13.90 1.34
C TYR A 101 6.99 15.15 0.47
N LEU A 102 5.92 15.76 -0.06
CA LEU A 102 6.01 16.94 -0.92
C LEU A 102 6.22 18.27 -0.16
N LEU A 103 6.30 18.23 1.18
CA LEU A 103 6.59 19.41 2.01
C LEU A 103 8.11 19.48 2.27
N PRO A 104 8.86 20.39 1.60
CA PRO A 104 10.31 20.44 1.71
C PRO A 104 10.79 20.72 3.14
N ASP A 105 10.09 21.60 3.86
CA ASP A 105 10.46 22.04 5.21
C ASP A 105 9.81 21.18 6.32
N SER A 106 9.23 20.04 5.97
CA SER A 106 8.62 19.17 6.97
C SER A 106 9.67 18.53 7.89
N ILE A 107 9.45 18.66 9.19
CA ILE A 107 10.23 17.99 10.25
C ILE A 107 9.71 16.58 10.55
N ASP A 108 8.79 16.06 9.77
CA ASP A 108 8.21 14.73 9.95
C ASP A 108 9.27 13.63 9.76
N THR A 109 9.65 12.98 10.85
CA THR A 109 10.66 11.93 10.83
C THR A 109 10.20 10.68 10.06
N ALA A 110 8.89 10.45 9.95
CA ALA A 110 8.37 9.36 9.12
C ALA A 110 8.76 9.55 7.64
N LYS A 111 8.74 10.81 7.14
CA LYS A 111 9.25 11.14 5.80
C LYS A 111 10.72 10.71 5.64
N THR A 112 11.55 10.98 6.64
CA THR A 112 13.00 10.71 6.60
C THR A 112 13.30 9.21 6.56
N PHE A 113 12.54 8.39 7.30
CA PHE A 113 12.87 6.98 7.52
C PHE A 113 12.11 5.99 6.63
N THR A 114 11.08 6.42 5.90
CA THR A 114 10.25 5.50 5.08
C THR A 114 11.07 4.78 4.00
N GLU A 115 11.74 5.49 3.11
CA GLU A 115 12.53 4.84 2.06
C GLU A 115 13.75 4.08 2.58
N PRO A 116 14.54 4.59 3.56
CA PRO A 116 15.58 3.80 4.20
C PRO A 116 15.08 2.48 4.79
N ASN A 117 13.88 2.47 5.39
CA ASN A 117 13.27 1.27 5.94
C ASN A 117 12.95 0.25 4.83
N LEU A 118 12.29 0.67 3.74
CA LEU A 118 12.01 -0.20 2.59
C LEU A 118 13.30 -0.77 1.96
N LYS A 119 14.31 0.08 1.82
CA LYS A 119 15.63 -0.32 1.27
C LYS A 119 16.35 -1.32 2.17
N SER A 120 16.31 -1.15 3.49
CA SER A 120 16.93 -2.06 4.44
C SER A 120 16.33 -3.47 4.39
N TRP A 121 15.07 -3.58 4.00
CA TRP A 121 14.36 -4.84 3.84
C TRP A 121 14.46 -5.41 2.41
N GLY A 122 15.07 -4.67 1.48
CA GLY A 122 15.19 -5.08 0.08
C GLY A 122 13.85 -5.14 -0.65
N LEU A 123 12.85 -4.37 -0.19
CA LEU A 123 11.54 -4.30 -0.83
C LEU A 123 11.60 -3.48 -2.12
N ASP A 124 11.09 -4.03 -3.21
CA ASP A 124 10.94 -3.30 -4.47
C ASP A 124 9.77 -2.31 -4.33
N TYR A 125 10.03 -1.04 -4.52
CA TYR A 125 9.02 0.00 -4.42
C TYR A 125 9.07 1.02 -5.55
N ARG A 126 7.93 1.65 -5.82
CA ARG A 126 7.81 2.77 -6.75
C ARG A 126 7.20 3.96 -6.04
N LEU A 127 7.88 5.10 -6.11
CA LEU A 127 7.33 6.38 -5.64
C LEU A 127 6.52 7.03 -6.77
N ILE A 128 5.31 7.47 -6.42
CA ILE A 128 4.42 8.24 -7.29
C ILE A 128 4.22 9.62 -6.66
N GLU A 129 4.69 10.65 -7.34
CA GLU A 129 4.73 12.04 -6.88
C GLU A 129 3.76 12.95 -7.64
N ARG A 130 3.35 12.54 -8.84
CA ARG A 130 2.55 13.37 -9.75
C ARG A 130 1.41 12.59 -10.39
N PRO A 131 0.31 13.30 -10.75
CA PRO A 131 -0.85 12.66 -11.36
C PRO A 131 -0.57 11.94 -12.69
N ASP A 132 0.40 12.42 -13.48
CA ASP A 132 0.79 11.80 -14.75
C ASP A 132 1.50 10.44 -14.59
N GLN A 133 1.88 10.09 -13.37
CA GLN A 133 2.57 8.84 -13.03
C GLN A 133 1.62 7.69 -12.64
N LEU A 134 0.29 7.86 -12.75
CA LEU A 134 -0.67 6.82 -12.36
C LEU A 134 -0.41 5.47 -13.04
N GLY A 135 0.05 5.48 -14.29
CA GLY A 135 0.39 4.26 -15.02
C GLY A 135 1.47 3.41 -14.35
N LEU A 136 2.39 4.04 -13.62
CA LEU A 136 3.45 3.34 -12.89
C LEU A 136 2.90 2.47 -11.75
N PHE A 137 1.70 2.76 -11.27
CA PHE A 137 1.02 1.96 -10.24
C PHE A 137 0.78 0.53 -10.73
N THR A 138 0.09 0.40 -11.86
CA THR A 138 -0.21 -0.91 -12.44
C THR A 138 1.06 -1.58 -12.96
N GLU A 139 1.91 -0.86 -13.69
CA GLU A 139 3.18 -1.38 -14.21
C GLU A 139 4.05 -2.03 -13.13
N HIS A 140 4.24 -1.34 -11.99
CA HIS A 140 5.06 -1.86 -10.90
C HIS A 140 4.45 -3.10 -10.26
N PHE A 141 3.16 -3.08 -9.97
CA PHE A 141 2.50 -4.23 -9.35
C PHE A 141 2.39 -5.44 -10.29
N GLU A 142 2.15 -5.24 -11.58
CA GLU A 142 2.20 -6.32 -12.58
C GLU A 142 3.58 -6.97 -12.65
N LYS A 143 4.65 -6.16 -12.62
CA LYS A 143 6.03 -6.65 -12.53
C LYS A 143 6.24 -7.53 -11.29
N CYS A 144 5.78 -7.06 -10.12
CA CYS A 144 5.92 -7.80 -8.86
C CYS A 144 5.12 -9.11 -8.89
N LEU A 145 3.87 -9.07 -9.33
CA LEU A 145 3.01 -10.25 -9.44
C LEU A 145 3.60 -11.29 -10.41
N THR A 146 4.08 -10.85 -11.56
CA THR A 146 4.73 -11.74 -12.55
C THR A 146 5.98 -12.39 -11.99
N ALA A 147 6.74 -11.67 -11.18
CA ALA A 147 7.94 -12.17 -10.53
C ALA A 147 7.66 -13.04 -9.28
N GLY A 148 6.41 -13.10 -8.82
CA GLY A 148 6.04 -13.76 -7.56
C GLY A 148 6.71 -13.10 -6.34
N LYS A 149 6.87 -11.77 -6.36
CA LYS A 149 7.55 -10.99 -5.32
C LYS A 149 6.63 -9.95 -4.70
N PRO A 150 6.85 -9.57 -3.43
CA PRO A 150 6.16 -8.45 -2.84
C PRO A 150 6.52 -7.14 -3.55
N GLY A 151 5.59 -6.18 -3.53
CA GLY A 151 5.77 -4.88 -4.14
C GLY A 151 5.11 -3.76 -3.35
N VAL A 152 5.72 -2.58 -3.36
CA VAL A 152 5.22 -1.41 -2.64
C VAL A 152 5.08 -0.23 -3.58
N ILE A 153 3.96 0.49 -3.47
CA ILE A 153 3.76 1.82 -4.05
C ILE A 153 3.77 2.83 -2.90
N LEU A 154 4.63 3.84 -3.01
CA LEU A 154 4.58 5.04 -2.18
C LEU A 154 3.79 6.12 -2.91
N ILE A 155 2.73 6.64 -2.27
CA ILE A 155 1.95 7.76 -2.80
C ILE A 155 2.36 9.03 -2.06
N ALA A 156 3.03 9.95 -2.77
CA ALA A 156 3.48 11.20 -2.20
C ALA A 156 2.33 12.11 -1.77
N GLU A 157 2.40 12.66 -0.57
CA GLU A 157 1.44 13.63 -0.03
C GLU A 157 2.13 14.97 0.26
N GLY A 158 1.46 16.06 -0.09
CA GLY A 158 1.97 17.41 0.11
C GLY A 158 1.24 18.26 1.13
N ARG A 159 0.04 17.86 1.57
CA ARG A 159 -0.77 18.60 2.54
C ARG A 159 -1.54 17.61 3.41
N MET A 160 -1.52 17.90 4.70
CA MET A 160 -2.52 17.39 5.63
C MET A 160 -3.77 18.26 5.57
#